data_feb7d8a761bb8d011d176774caf6d661
#
_entry.id   feb7d8a761bb8d011d176774caf6d661
#
_cell.length_a   1.000
_cell.length_b   1.000
_cell.length_c   1.000
_cell.angle_alpha   90.00
_cell.angle_beta   90.00
_cell.angle_gamma   90.00
#
_symmetry.space_group_name_H-M   'P 1'
#
loop_
_entity.id
_entity.type
_entity.pdbx_description
1 polymer ?
#
loop_
_entity_poly.entity_id
_entity_poly.type
_entity_poly.pdbx_seq_one_letter_code
_entity_poly.pdbx_strand_id
1 'polypeptide(L)'
;MKHSGGCLCGKVRFEVEGEPFMVGLCHCRYCQLRTGSAFGISVYFPETKINVITGEFDTYSYVTASGGEVEVERCQICGTSLFWELKIEKLKGFKGTAGGAYDPPTFWYTIEHEVFARTKANFCTIDSPKSHQSSFNPSSLKEEEGRLNGGYVGN
;
A
#
# COMPACT_ATOMS: atom_id res chain seq x y z
N MET A 1 -1.02 -20.28 8.38
CA MET A 1 0.12 -20.19 7.46
C MET A 1 0.92 -18.98 7.85
N LYS A 2 2.24 -18.99 7.67
CA LYS A 2 3.10 -17.83 7.93
C LYS A 2 3.84 -17.45 6.65
N HIS A 3 4.01 -16.16 6.43
CA HIS A 3 4.79 -15.63 5.32
C HIS A 3 5.80 -14.62 5.85
N SER A 4 7.04 -14.78 5.44
CA SER A 4 8.12 -13.87 5.81
C SER A 4 8.37 -12.84 4.71
N GLY A 5 8.98 -11.73 5.09
CA GLY A 5 9.36 -10.67 4.16
C GLY A 5 10.39 -9.73 4.76
N GLY A 6 10.80 -8.74 3.98
CA GLY A 6 11.77 -7.77 4.44
C GLY A 6 12.09 -6.69 3.43
N CYS A 7 13.05 -5.84 3.78
CA CYS A 7 13.52 -4.74 2.95
C CYS A 7 14.65 -5.15 2.00
N LEU A 8 14.95 -4.30 1.03
CA LEU A 8 15.99 -4.51 0.03
C LEU A 8 17.39 -4.82 0.63
N CYS A 9 17.78 -4.14 1.71
CA CYS A 9 19.07 -4.39 2.35
C CYS A 9 19.06 -5.55 3.36
N GLY A 10 17.91 -6.18 3.61
CA GLY A 10 17.76 -7.30 4.54
C GLY A 10 17.80 -6.95 6.03
N LYS A 11 17.98 -5.68 6.40
CA LYS A 11 18.02 -5.25 7.82
C LYS A 11 16.66 -5.33 8.50
N VAL A 12 15.57 -5.03 7.78
CA VAL A 12 14.23 -5.26 8.27
C VAL A 12 13.75 -6.62 7.82
N ARG A 13 13.29 -7.41 8.79
CA ARG A 13 12.63 -8.70 8.56
C ARG A 13 11.33 -8.74 9.35
N PHE A 14 10.29 -9.29 8.73
CA PHE A 14 8.98 -9.45 9.35
C PHE A 14 8.33 -10.78 8.96
N GLU A 15 7.34 -11.17 9.72
CA GLU A 15 6.43 -12.28 9.43
C GLU A 15 4.99 -11.82 9.58
N VAL A 16 4.12 -12.37 8.78
CA VAL A 16 2.66 -12.26 8.94
C VAL A 16 2.06 -13.64 9.17
N GLU A 17 0.97 -13.70 9.91
CA GLU A 17 0.31 -14.97 10.24
C GLU A 17 -1.16 -14.97 9.81
N GLY A 18 -1.58 -16.04 9.15
CA GLY A 18 -2.96 -16.28 8.69
C GLY A 18 -3.21 -15.70 7.30
N GLU A 19 -4.48 -15.53 6.99
CA GLU A 19 -4.93 -14.94 5.72
C GLU A 19 -5.03 -13.42 5.86
N PRO A 20 -4.74 -12.67 4.79
CA PRO A 20 -4.94 -11.23 4.79
C PRO A 20 -6.42 -10.87 4.96
N PHE A 21 -6.68 -9.78 5.65
CA PHE A 21 -8.02 -9.21 5.72
C PHE A 21 -8.51 -8.71 4.36
N MET A 22 -7.61 -8.15 3.57
CA MET A 22 -7.90 -7.60 2.25
C MET A 22 -6.61 -7.43 1.46
N VAL A 23 -6.66 -7.68 0.15
CA VAL A 23 -5.59 -7.37 -0.78
C VAL A 23 -6.08 -6.39 -1.84
N GLY A 24 -5.46 -5.21 -1.86
CA GLY A 24 -5.80 -4.14 -2.78
C GLY A 24 -4.63 -3.73 -3.67
N LEU A 25 -4.91 -3.50 -4.94
CA LEU A 25 -4.00 -2.89 -5.90
C LEU A 25 -4.53 -1.49 -6.26
N CYS A 26 -3.70 -0.48 -6.07
CA CYS A 26 -4.10 0.92 -6.21
C CYS A 26 -3.27 1.64 -7.26
N HIS A 27 -3.95 2.24 -8.25
CA HIS A 27 -3.34 3.03 -9.32
C HIS A 27 -3.27 4.53 -9.03
N CYS A 28 -3.67 4.99 -7.84
CA CYS A 28 -3.66 6.42 -7.55
C CYS A 28 -2.24 6.99 -7.56
N ARG A 29 -2.12 8.28 -7.82
CA ARG A 29 -0.82 8.96 -7.92
C ARG A 29 0.02 8.83 -6.64
N TYR A 30 -0.60 8.83 -5.47
CA TYR A 30 0.12 8.63 -4.20
C TYR A 30 0.78 7.25 -4.12
N CYS A 31 0.08 6.20 -4.55
CA CYS A 31 0.65 4.86 -4.59
C CYS A 31 1.74 4.74 -5.64
N GLN A 32 1.58 5.36 -6.82
CA GLN A 32 2.63 5.44 -7.84
C GLN A 32 3.88 6.14 -7.30
N LEU A 33 3.74 7.30 -6.64
CA LEU A 33 4.85 8.03 -6.05
C LEU A 33 5.53 7.25 -4.92
N ARG A 34 4.74 6.65 -4.03
CA ARG A 34 5.26 5.87 -2.90
C ARG A 34 6.09 4.68 -3.35
N THR A 35 5.69 4.00 -4.40
CA THR A 35 6.33 2.77 -4.88
C THR A 35 7.34 3.01 -6.01
N GLY A 36 7.27 4.16 -6.69
CA GLY A 36 8.02 4.39 -7.91
C GLY A 36 7.59 3.47 -9.07
N SER A 37 6.35 2.97 -9.03
CA SER A 37 5.80 2.02 -10.01
C SER A 37 4.43 2.50 -10.54
N ALA A 38 3.86 1.77 -11.48
CA ALA A 38 2.54 2.06 -12.04
C ALA A 38 1.39 1.89 -11.03
N PHE A 39 1.61 1.16 -9.95
CA PHE A 39 0.64 0.91 -8.89
C PHE A 39 1.32 0.49 -7.59
N GLY A 40 0.56 0.47 -6.51
CA GLY A 40 0.97 -0.13 -5.23
C GLY A 40 0.07 -1.30 -4.85
N ILE A 41 0.65 -2.36 -4.27
CA ILE A 41 -0.09 -3.49 -3.72
C ILE A 41 -0.03 -3.42 -2.20
N SER A 42 -1.21 -3.44 -1.58
CA SER A 42 -1.38 -3.45 -0.12
C SER A 42 -1.98 -4.78 0.30
N VAL A 43 -1.26 -5.53 1.12
CA VAL A 43 -1.77 -6.74 1.76
C VAL A 43 -2.07 -6.39 3.22
N TYR A 44 -3.34 -6.28 3.57
CA TYR A 44 -3.78 -5.81 4.89
C TYR A 44 -3.93 -6.96 5.88
N PHE A 45 -3.29 -6.80 7.03
CA PHE A 45 -3.42 -7.69 8.18
C PHE A 45 -3.85 -6.92 9.42
N PRO A 46 -4.54 -7.57 10.38
CA PRO A 46 -4.58 -7.05 11.74
C PRO A 46 -3.14 -6.81 12.25
N GLU A 47 -2.88 -5.69 12.88
CA GLU A 47 -1.53 -5.37 13.40
C GLU A 47 -0.98 -6.49 14.31
N THR A 48 -1.85 -7.14 15.08
CA THR A 48 -1.51 -8.26 15.97
C THR A 48 -1.00 -9.50 15.22
N LYS A 49 -1.16 -9.54 13.89
CA LYS A 49 -0.71 -10.63 13.02
C LYS A 49 0.58 -10.31 12.26
N ILE A 50 1.14 -9.11 12.47
CA ILE A 50 2.40 -8.67 11.88
C ILE A 50 3.46 -8.68 12.99
N ASN A 51 4.51 -9.46 12.81
CA ASN A 51 5.64 -9.54 13.72
C ASN A 51 6.90 -9.01 13.05
N VAL A 52 7.42 -7.89 13.51
CA VAL A 52 8.73 -7.38 13.10
C VAL A 52 9.81 -8.10 13.89
N ILE A 53 10.66 -8.85 13.18
CA ILE A 53 11.72 -9.68 13.77
C ILE A 53 12.97 -8.85 14.01
N THR A 54 13.35 -8.03 13.02
CA THR A 54 14.53 -7.16 13.07
C THR A 54 14.29 -5.87 12.32
N GLY A 55 15.06 -4.85 12.67
CA GLY A 55 15.16 -3.58 11.96
C GLY A 55 14.41 -2.44 12.59
N GLU A 56 14.71 -1.24 12.10
CA GLU A 56 14.14 0.02 12.56
C GLU A 56 13.54 0.78 11.37
N PHE A 57 12.58 1.64 11.67
CA PHE A 57 11.81 2.38 10.68
C PHE A 57 11.93 3.88 10.86
N ASP A 58 11.97 4.59 9.74
CA ASP A 58 11.55 5.97 9.67
C ASP A 58 10.09 6.02 9.24
N THR A 59 9.35 7.00 9.75
CA THR A 59 7.96 7.22 9.40
C THR A 59 7.80 8.49 8.57
N TYR A 60 6.83 8.46 7.66
CA TYR A 60 6.40 9.63 6.91
C TYR A 60 4.88 9.62 6.76
N SER A 61 4.26 10.75 7.09
CA SER A 61 2.81 10.89 6.97
C SER A 61 2.45 11.88 5.86
N TYR A 62 1.36 11.60 5.16
CA TYR A 62 0.77 12.48 4.18
C TYR A 62 -0.76 12.36 4.17
N VAL A 63 -1.41 13.39 3.64
CA VAL A 63 -2.88 13.39 3.49
C VAL A 63 -3.21 13.23 2.01
N THR A 64 -4.10 12.30 1.70
CA THR A 64 -4.59 12.07 0.34
C THR A 64 -5.63 13.11 -0.07
N ALA A 65 -5.91 13.24 -1.37
CA ALA A 65 -6.93 14.15 -1.87
C ALA A 65 -8.33 13.86 -1.32
N SER A 66 -8.61 12.61 -0.95
CA SER A 66 -9.86 12.21 -0.27
C SER A 66 -9.89 12.58 1.23
N GLY A 67 -8.81 13.16 1.76
CA GLY A 67 -8.70 13.58 3.15
C GLY A 67 -8.24 12.46 4.12
N GLY A 68 -7.92 11.27 3.61
CA GLY A 68 -7.35 10.20 4.42
C GLY A 68 -5.88 10.44 4.73
N GLU A 69 -5.49 10.36 6.00
CA GLU A 69 -4.09 10.38 6.40
C GLU A 69 -3.48 8.99 6.23
N VAL A 70 -2.29 8.93 5.66
CA VAL A 70 -1.49 7.72 5.52
C VAL A 70 -0.17 7.90 6.23
N GLU A 71 0.16 7.00 7.13
CA GLU A 71 1.47 6.90 7.76
C GLU A 71 2.23 5.71 7.18
N VAL A 72 3.41 5.96 6.65
CA VAL A 72 4.25 4.95 6.00
C VAL A 72 5.48 4.68 6.86
N GLU A 73 5.77 3.41 7.10
CA GLU A 73 6.99 2.93 7.74
C GLU A 73 7.93 2.39 6.67
N ARG A 74 9.14 2.90 6.64
CA ARG A 74 10.19 2.50 5.70
C ARG A 74 11.46 2.11 6.45
N CYS A 75 12.21 1.20 5.88
CA CYS A 75 13.50 0.81 6.44
C CYS A 75 14.40 2.05 6.58
N GLN A 76 14.92 2.28 7.78
CA GLN A 76 15.79 3.40 8.10
C GLN A 76 17.09 3.42 7.28
N ILE A 77 17.56 2.23 6.84
CA ILE A 77 18.83 2.08 6.12
C ILE A 77 18.64 2.24 4.60
N CYS A 78 17.71 1.52 3.98
CA CYS A 78 17.57 1.49 2.52
C CYS A 78 16.33 2.21 1.99
N GLY A 79 15.45 2.71 2.86
CA GLY A 79 14.26 3.46 2.48
C GLY A 79 13.12 2.62 1.88
N THR A 80 13.24 1.28 1.81
CA THR A 80 12.14 0.43 1.34
C THR A 80 10.90 0.67 2.19
N SER A 81 9.79 1.09 1.57
CA SER A 81 8.49 1.22 2.25
C SER A 81 7.90 -0.17 2.46
N LEU A 82 7.64 -0.53 3.71
CA LEU A 82 7.22 -1.88 4.09
C LEU A 82 5.81 -1.93 4.63
N PHE A 83 5.43 -0.95 5.45
CA PHE A 83 4.14 -0.91 6.10
C PHE A 83 3.50 0.46 5.96
N TRP A 84 2.18 0.49 6.05
CA TRP A 84 1.42 1.75 6.15
C TRP A 84 0.10 1.53 6.85
N GLU A 85 -0.31 2.58 7.50
CA GLU A 85 -1.62 2.69 8.12
C GLU A 85 -2.42 3.78 7.39
N LEU A 86 -3.60 3.43 6.90
CA LEU A 86 -4.57 4.40 6.43
C LEU A 86 -5.50 4.72 7.59
N LYS A 87 -5.38 5.93 8.13
CA LYS A 87 -6.09 6.37 9.34
C LYS A 87 -7.56 6.70 9.05
N ILE A 88 -8.33 5.66 8.74
CA ILE A 88 -9.78 5.71 8.58
C ILE A 88 -10.43 4.66 9.49
N GLU A 89 -11.63 4.94 9.99
CA GLU A 89 -12.31 4.08 10.95
C GLU A 89 -12.44 2.62 10.48
N LYS A 90 -12.73 2.42 9.19
CA LYS A 90 -12.89 1.08 8.60
C LYS A 90 -11.63 0.21 8.65
N LEU A 91 -10.44 0.82 8.69
CA LEU A 91 -9.16 0.12 8.72
C LEU A 91 -8.41 0.28 10.06
N LYS A 92 -9.08 0.75 11.08
CA LYS A 92 -8.51 0.86 12.42
C LYS A 92 -8.04 -0.50 12.94
N GLY A 93 -6.78 -0.59 13.37
CA GLY A 93 -6.16 -1.84 13.83
C GLY A 93 -5.69 -2.76 12.71
N PHE A 94 -5.74 -2.28 11.45
CA PHE A 94 -5.17 -2.98 10.31
C PHE A 94 -4.00 -2.19 9.72
N LYS A 95 -2.97 -2.90 9.33
CA LYS A 95 -1.79 -2.33 8.68
C LYS A 95 -1.60 -2.97 7.30
N GLY A 96 -1.36 -2.16 6.30
CA GLY A 96 -0.99 -2.60 4.95
C GLY A 96 0.48 -2.97 4.92
N THR A 97 0.79 -4.11 4.33
CA THR A 97 2.17 -4.54 4.04
C THR A 97 2.44 -4.40 2.55
N ALA A 98 3.69 -4.13 2.18
CA ALA A 98 4.08 -4.01 0.79
C ALA A 98 4.01 -5.38 0.09
N GLY A 99 3.19 -5.51 -0.94
CA GLY A 99 2.94 -6.79 -1.59
C GLY A 99 4.18 -7.43 -2.22
N GLY A 100 5.13 -6.63 -2.70
CA GLY A 100 6.39 -7.12 -3.25
C GLY A 100 7.49 -7.41 -2.22
N ALA A 101 7.25 -7.17 -0.93
CA ALA A 101 8.27 -7.32 0.12
C ALA A 101 8.33 -8.72 0.73
N TYR A 102 7.47 -9.63 0.32
CA TYR A 102 7.47 -11.02 0.79
C TYR A 102 8.56 -11.86 0.12
N ASP A 103 9.10 -12.81 0.87
CA ASP A 103 10.01 -13.82 0.36
C ASP A 103 9.29 -14.74 -0.65
N PRO A 104 10.02 -15.41 -1.55
CA PRO A 104 9.43 -16.36 -2.48
C PRO A 104 8.66 -17.52 -1.78
N PRO A 105 7.49 -17.90 -2.31
CA PRO A 105 6.81 -17.31 -3.47
C PRO A 105 6.24 -15.92 -3.15
N THR A 106 6.74 -14.88 -3.85
CA THR A 106 6.53 -13.47 -3.48
C THR A 106 5.05 -13.06 -3.51
N PHE A 107 4.32 -13.44 -4.54
CA PHE A 107 2.92 -13.05 -4.77
C PHE A 107 1.98 -14.23 -4.48
N TRP A 108 2.00 -14.72 -3.26
CA TRP A 108 1.22 -15.87 -2.79
C TRP A 108 -0.28 -15.56 -2.58
N TYR A 109 -0.64 -14.29 -2.52
CA TYR A 109 -2.00 -13.78 -2.32
C TYR A 109 -2.70 -13.47 -3.65
N THR A 110 -4.02 -13.31 -3.61
CA THR A 110 -4.83 -12.91 -4.76
C THR A 110 -5.24 -11.44 -4.62
N ILE A 111 -5.19 -10.67 -5.71
CA ILE A 111 -5.71 -9.30 -5.72
C ILE A 111 -7.24 -9.37 -5.69
N GLU A 112 -7.85 -8.86 -4.62
CA GLU A 112 -9.30 -8.84 -4.46
C GLU A 112 -9.92 -7.56 -5.05
N HIS A 113 -9.22 -6.44 -4.90
CA HIS A 113 -9.69 -5.13 -5.29
C HIS A 113 -8.65 -4.39 -6.13
N GLU A 114 -9.05 -3.95 -7.31
CA GLU A 114 -8.36 -2.93 -8.08
C GLU A 114 -9.05 -1.59 -7.83
N VAL A 115 -8.31 -0.56 -7.39
CA VAL A 115 -8.86 0.77 -7.10
C VAL A 115 -8.15 1.84 -7.90
N PHE A 116 -8.85 2.94 -8.19
CA PHE A 116 -8.40 4.02 -9.05
C PHE A 116 -8.01 3.54 -10.45
N ALA A 117 -8.80 2.62 -11.01
CA ALA A 117 -8.57 2.08 -12.36
C ALA A 117 -8.60 3.17 -13.45
N ARG A 118 -9.24 4.33 -13.19
CA ARG A 118 -9.24 5.49 -14.11
C ARG A 118 -7.87 6.11 -14.35
N THR A 119 -6.93 5.93 -13.43
CA THR A 119 -5.54 6.43 -13.52
C THR A 119 -4.54 5.32 -13.83
N LYS A 120 -5.04 4.15 -14.20
CA LYS A 120 -4.25 2.99 -14.57
C LYS A 120 -3.37 3.27 -15.78
N ALA A 121 -2.11 2.84 -15.72
CA ALA A 121 -1.21 2.88 -16.86
C ALA A 121 -1.77 2.02 -18.01
N ASN A 122 -1.66 2.51 -19.24
CA ASN A 122 -2.24 1.87 -20.43
C ASN A 122 -1.67 0.46 -20.73
N PHE A 123 -0.50 0.14 -20.21
CA PHE A 123 0.14 -1.17 -20.34
C PHE A 123 -0.24 -2.15 -19.23
N CYS A 124 -1.05 -1.74 -18.25
CA CYS A 124 -1.46 -2.60 -17.13
C CYS A 124 -2.81 -3.25 -17.38
N THR A 125 -2.89 -4.57 -17.20
CA THR A 125 -4.14 -5.33 -17.11
C THR A 125 -4.09 -6.13 -15.82
N ILE A 126 -5.09 -5.93 -14.95
CA ILE A 126 -5.16 -6.56 -13.62
C ILE A 126 -6.31 -7.54 -13.60
N ASP A 127 -6.02 -8.78 -13.26
CA ASP A 127 -7.03 -9.79 -12.98
C ASP A 127 -7.49 -9.61 -11.52
N SER A 128 -8.63 -8.95 -11.36
CA SER A 128 -9.23 -8.70 -10.05
C SER A 128 -10.75 -8.84 -10.15
N PRO A 129 -11.39 -9.56 -9.19
CA PRO A 129 -12.83 -9.74 -9.20
C PRO A 129 -13.61 -8.43 -8.99
N LYS A 130 -12.96 -7.41 -8.42
CA LYS A 130 -13.59 -6.12 -8.11
C LYS A 130 -12.69 -4.99 -8.59
N SER A 131 -13.10 -4.32 -9.66
CA SER A 131 -12.42 -3.12 -10.19
C SER A 131 -13.27 -1.87 -9.94
N HIS A 132 -12.66 -0.85 -9.35
CA HIS A 132 -13.26 0.41 -8.99
C HIS A 132 -12.54 1.54 -9.75
N GLN A 133 -13.31 2.41 -10.42
CA GLN A 133 -12.75 3.56 -11.13
C GLN A 133 -12.09 4.56 -10.18
N SER A 134 -12.53 4.58 -8.94
CA SER A 134 -12.04 5.43 -7.85
C SER A 134 -11.75 4.60 -6.60
N SER A 135 -11.89 5.19 -5.41
CA SER A 135 -11.79 4.48 -4.14
C SER A 135 -12.97 3.52 -3.93
N PHE A 136 -12.91 2.70 -2.89
CA PHE A 136 -14.03 1.85 -2.44
C PHE A 136 -15.30 2.62 -2.10
N ASN A 137 -15.16 3.90 -1.72
CA ASN A 137 -16.28 4.77 -1.40
C ASN A 137 -16.25 5.99 -2.32
N PRO A 138 -16.95 5.95 -3.47
CA PRO A 138 -16.97 7.04 -4.42
C PRO A 138 -17.55 8.34 -3.88
N SER A 139 -18.36 8.30 -2.81
CA SER A 139 -18.92 9.52 -2.18
C SER A 139 -17.88 10.35 -1.42
N SER A 140 -16.70 9.79 -1.13
CA SER A 140 -15.60 10.50 -0.46
C SER A 140 -14.62 11.18 -1.43
N LEU A 141 -14.86 11.07 -2.74
CA LEU A 141 -13.98 11.65 -3.74
C LEU A 141 -14.14 13.17 -3.80
N LYS A 142 -13.15 13.84 -3.32
CA LYS A 142 -12.84 15.19 -3.77
C LYS A 142 -12.07 15.09 -5.09
N GLU A 143 -12.21 16.11 -5.95
CA GLU A 143 -11.38 16.21 -7.15
C GLU A 143 -9.91 16.08 -6.74
N GLU A 144 -9.18 15.30 -7.51
CA GLU A 144 -7.77 15.06 -7.25
C GLU A 144 -6.99 16.36 -7.46
N GLU A 145 -6.20 16.72 -6.46
CA GLU A 145 -5.36 17.89 -6.48
C GLU A 145 -4.33 17.85 -7.61
N GLY A 146 -3.70 19.01 -7.93
CA GLY A 146 -2.76 19.19 -9.02
C GLY A 146 -1.58 18.21 -9.07
N ARG A 147 -1.22 17.55 -7.96
CA ARG A 147 -0.24 16.45 -7.96
C ARG A 147 -0.62 15.30 -8.89
N LEU A 148 -1.90 15.11 -9.10
CA LEU A 148 -2.43 14.02 -9.91
C LEU A 148 -2.50 14.40 -11.38
N ASN A 149 -2.52 15.70 -11.67
CA ASN A 149 -2.57 16.28 -13.02
C ASN A 149 -1.20 16.77 -13.51
N GLY A 150 -0.09 16.33 -12.89
CA GLY A 150 1.26 16.75 -13.27
C GLY A 150 1.73 18.06 -12.67
N GLY A 151 0.88 18.76 -11.92
CA GLY A 151 1.26 19.93 -11.15
C GLY A 151 1.98 19.53 -9.85
N TYR A 152 3.29 19.58 -9.83
CA TYR A 152 4.06 19.44 -8.60
C TYR A 152 4.06 20.80 -7.90
N VAL A 153 3.16 20.99 -6.97
CA VAL A 153 3.28 22.11 -6.04
C VAL A 153 4.12 21.60 -4.88
N GLY A 154 5.43 21.79 -4.98
CA GLY A 154 6.32 21.61 -3.85
C GLY A 154 5.90 22.57 -2.74
N ASN A 155 5.67 22.08 -1.56
CA ASN A 155 5.67 22.88 -0.33
C ASN A 155 7.10 23.05 0.13
#